data_39b0c46edbe174f643467ca3fbbd4a5b
#
_entry.id   39b0c46edbe174f643467ca3fbbd4a5b
#
_cell.length_a   1.000
_cell.length_b   1.000
_cell.length_c   1.000
_cell.angle_alpha   90.00
_cell.angle_beta   90.00
_cell.angle_gamma   90.00
#
_symmetry.space_group_name_H-M   'P 1'
#
loop_
_entity.id
_entity.type
_entity.pdbx_description
1 polymer ?
#
loop_
_entity_poly.entity_id
_entity_poly.type
_entity_poly.pdbx_seq_one_letter_code
_entity_poly.pdbx_strand_id
1 'polypeptide(L)'
;MGRTDDVINVAGHRLSTGAIEAVLGTHPSVAECAVIGVADDIKGQVPRGFVVLKAGATGEGLVDELVAAVRENIGAVASLKRVDVVAALPKTRSGKILRKTMRGIADGRDEPLPSTIEDAGVIDALRPTLVS
;
A
#
# COMPACT_ATOMS: atom_id res chain seq x y z
N MET A 1 -10.49 -3.00 15.77
CA MET A 1 -9.43 -4.02 15.80
C MET A 1 -8.39 -3.75 14.75
N GLY A 2 -7.23 -3.36 15.13
CA GLY A 2 -6.16 -3.10 14.21
C GLY A 2 -5.37 -4.36 13.85
N ARG A 3 -4.59 -4.25 12.80
CA ARG A 3 -3.62 -5.28 12.47
C ARG A 3 -2.39 -5.05 13.34
N THR A 4 -1.78 -6.14 13.79
CA THR A 4 -0.60 -6.04 14.65
C THR A 4 0.71 -6.21 13.87
N ASP A 5 0.61 -6.56 12.60
CA ASP A 5 1.74 -6.98 11.78
C ASP A 5 2.28 -5.90 10.87
N ASP A 6 1.74 -4.69 10.93
CA ASP A 6 2.03 -3.67 9.93
C ASP A 6 2.96 -2.59 10.47
N VAL A 7 4.04 -3.02 11.09
CA VAL A 7 5.10 -2.11 11.52
C VAL A 7 6.30 -2.32 10.60
N ILE A 8 6.81 -1.23 10.06
CA ILE A 8 8.01 -1.27 9.21
C ILE A 8 9.11 -0.42 9.85
N ASN A 9 10.35 -0.73 9.50
CA ASN A 9 11.51 0.04 9.96
C ASN A 9 12.05 0.86 8.80
N VAL A 10 11.95 2.18 8.91
CA VAL A 10 12.44 3.10 7.89
C VAL A 10 13.58 3.89 8.51
N ALA A 11 14.80 3.63 8.07
CA ALA A 11 16.01 4.29 8.56
C ALA A 11 16.11 4.25 10.10
N GLY A 12 15.73 3.13 10.70
CA GLY A 12 15.76 2.95 12.16
C GLY A 12 14.50 3.40 12.88
N HIS A 13 13.54 3.99 12.20
CA HIS A 13 12.27 4.42 12.79
C HIS A 13 11.20 3.37 12.57
N ARG A 14 10.47 3.04 13.62
CA ARG A 14 9.36 2.11 13.54
C ARG A 14 8.08 2.87 13.19
N LEU A 15 7.45 2.51 12.09
CA LEU A 15 6.26 3.18 11.60
C LEU A 15 5.14 2.18 11.39
N SER A 16 3.91 2.61 11.65
CA SER A 16 2.73 1.80 11.40
C SER A 16 2.23 2.07 9.98
N THR A 17 2.17 1.03 9.14
CA THR A 17 1.56 1.16 7.82
C THR A 17 0.08 1.47 7.93
N GLY A 18 -0.58 0.99 8.99
CA GLY A 18 -1.98 1.31 9.24
C GLY A 18 -2.22 2.79 9.47
N ALA A 19 -1.29 3.47 10.17
CA ALA A 19 -1.40 4.91 10.37
C ALA A 19 -1.27 5.66 9.04
N ILE A 20 -0.38 5.22 8.17
CA ILE A 20 -0.22 5.82 6.84
C ILE A 20 -1.48 5.58 6.00
N GLU A 21 -2.03 4.36 6.04
CA GLU A 21 -3.28 4.06 5.34
C GLU A 21 -4.43 4.94 5.82
N ALA A 22 -4.50 5.21 7.12
CA ALA A 22 -5.53 6.08 7.66
C ALA A 22 -5.45 7.48 7.05
N VAL A 23 -4.24 7.99 6.88
CA VAL A 23 -4.05 9.31 6.24
C VAL A 23 -4.48 9.26 4.78
N LEU A 24 -4.06 8.24 4.02
CA LEU A 24 -4.45 8.12 2.62
C LEU A 24 -5.96 8.01 2.47
N GLY A 25 -6.60 7.28 3.37
CA GLY A 25 -8.05 7.07 3.32
C GLY A 25 -8.89 8.31 3.61
N THR A 26 -8.29 9.38 4.16
CA THR A 26 -9.03 10.62 4.39
C THR A 26 -9.24 11.42 3.11
N HIS A 27 -8.51 11.11 2.04
CA HIS A 27 -8.65 11.86 0.80
C HIS A 27 -10.00 11.53 0.14
N PRO A 28 -10.76 12.54 -0.28
CA PRO A 28 -12.10 12.31 -0.82
C PRO A 28 -12.15 11.50 -2.11
N SER A 29 -11.06 11.43 -2.85
CA SER A 29 -11.00 10.66 -4.10
C SER A 29 -10.61 9.20 -3.91
N VAL A 30 -10.21 8.81 -2.70
CA VAL A 30 -9.74 7.44 -2.41
C VAL A 30 -10.88 6.58 -1.90
N ALA A 31 -11.19 5.51 -2.63
CA ALA A 31 -12.21 4.53 -2.21
C ALA A 31 -11.59 3.47 -1.31
N GLU A 32 -10.41 2.99 -1.65
CA GLU A 32 -9.67 1.99 -0.89
C GLU A 32 -8.18 2.32 -0.96
N CYS A 33 -7.44 1.89 0.03
CA CYS A 33 -5.99 2.04 0.01
C CYS A 33 -5.32 0.92 0.77
N ALA A 34 -4.04 0.71 0.46
CA ALA A 34 -3.18 -0.22 1.18
C ALA A 34 -1.77 0.34 1.19
N VAL A 35 -1.06 0.13 2.29
CA VAL A 35 0.35 0.49 2.39
C VAL A 35 1.12 -0.75 2.81
N ILE A 36 2.19 -1.03 2.09
CA ILE A 36 3.08 -2.15 2.40
C ILE A 36 4.49 -1.62 2.63
N GLY A 37 5.27 -2.34 3.43
CA GLY A 37 6.69 -2.04 3.59
C GLY A 37 7.47 -2.87 2.59
N VAL A 38 8.24 -2.21 1.73
CA VAL A 38 9.07 -2.90 0.76
C VAL A 38 10.54 -2.74 1.12
N ALA A 39 11.36 -3.71 0.73
CA ALA A 39 12.78 -3.70 1.04
C ALA A 39 13.48 -2.52 0.36
N ASP A 40 14.39 -1.89 1.08
CA ASP A 40 15.19 -0.79 0.59
C ASP A 40 16.62 -0.96 1.07
N ASP A 41 17.59 -0.82 0.17
CA ASP A 41 18.99 -1.09 0.49
C ASP A 41 19.58 -0.15 1.53
N ILE A 42 19.07 1.08 1.58
CA ILE A 42 19.62 2.11 2.45
C ILE A 42 18.83 2.21 3.75
N LYS A 43 17.51 2.23 3.66
CA LYS A 43 16.64 2.49 4.82
C LYS A 43 16.11 1.23 5.50
N GLY A 44 16.37 0.07 4.94
CA GLY A 44 15.83 -1.19 5.41
C GLY A 44 14.48 -1.50 4.79
N GLN A 45 13.49 -0.65 5.06
CA GLN A 45 12.18 -0.73 4.44
C GLN A 45 11.67 0.68 4.16
N VAL A 46 10.81 0.80 3.17
CA VAL A 46 10.08 2.05 2.91
C VAL A 46 8.62 1.72 2.64
N PRO A 47 7.70 2.62 3.01
CA PRO A 47 6.29 2.40 2.70
C PRO A 47 6.02 2.65 1.22
N ARG A 48 5.11 1.85 0.68
CA ARG A 48 4.63 2.01 -0.69
C ARG A 48 3.11 1.94 -0.65
N GLY A 49 2.45 2.97 -1.17
CA GLY A 49 1.01 3.08 -1.13
C GLY A 49 0.34 2.66 -2.43
N PHE A 50 -0.87 2.14 -2.30
CA PHE A 50 -1.72 1.77 -3.43
C PHE A 50 -3.11 2.29 -3.12
N VAL A 51 -3.73 2.95 -4.10
CA VAL A 51 -5.08 3.51 -3.91
C VAL A 51 -5.99 3.12 -5.06
N VAL A 52 -7.25 2.91 -4.71
CA VAL A 52 -8.32 2.71 -5.69
C VAL A 52 -9.17 3.96 -5.64
N LEU A 53 -9.43 4.57 -6.80
CA LEU A 53 -10.20 5.81 -6.87
C LEU A 53 -11.70 5.54 -6.76
N LYS A 54 -12.42 6.51 -6.21
CA LYS A 54 -13.87 6.50 -6.25
C LYS A 54 -14.35 6.72 -7.67
N ALA A 55 -15.55 6.26 -7.97
CA ALA A 55 -16.16 6.45 -9.29
C ALA A 55 -16.18 7.95 -9.63
N GLY A 56 -15.77 8.27 -10.83
CA GLY A 56 -15.73 9.66 -11.30
C GLY A 56 -14.53 10.48 -10.82
N ALA A 57 -13.70 9.93 -9.93
CA ALA A 57 -12.51 10.65 -9.49
C ALA A 57 -11.38 10.50 -10.51
N THR A 58 -10.50 11.51 -10.55
CA THR A 58 -9.32 11.47 -11.40
C THR A 58 -8.08 11.34 -10.53
N GLY A 59 -7.02 10.74 -11.09
CA GLY A 59 -5.75 10.61 -10.38
C GLY A 59 -4.83 11.82 -10.54
N GLU A 60 -5.28 12.84 -11.22
CA GLU A 60 -4.45 14.01 -11.52
C GLU A 60 -4.10 14.77 -10.24
N GLY A 61 -2.79 14.91 -9.97
CA GLY A 61 -2.31 15.58 -8.77
C GLY A 61 -2.52 14.79 -7.49
N LEU A 62 -3.19 13.65 -7.55
CA LEU A 62 -3.56 12.89 -6.36
C LEU A 62 -2.35 12.38 -5.59
N VAL A 63 -1.38 11.82 -6.28
CA VAL A 63 -0.19 11.24 -5.62
C VAL A 63 0.54 12.31 -4.83
N ASP A 64 0.73 13.49 -5.41
CA ASP A 64 1.41 14.59 -4.71
C ASP A 64 0.64 15.02 -3.47
N GLU A 65 -0.69 15.07 -3.55
CA GLU A 65 -1.54 15.41 -2.41
C GLU A 65 -1.44 14.37 -1.30
N LEU A 66 -1.44 13.10 -1.68
CA LEU A 66 -1.34 12.01 -0.71
C LEU A 66 0.03 11.98 -0.03
N VAL A 67 1.10 12.16 -0.79
CA VAL A 67 2.46 12.22 -0.23
C VAL A 67 2.58 13.40 0.73
N ALA A 68 2.06 14.56 0.35
CA ALA A 68 2.08 15.74 1.21
C ALA A 68 1.28 15.52 2.50
N ALA A 69 0.12 14.85 2.41
CA ALA A 69 -0.70 14.57 3.58
C ALA A 69 0.02 13.65 4.57
N VAL A 70 0.73 12.64 4.07
CA VAL A 70 1.49 11.74 4.93
C VAL A 70 2.65 12.50 5.59
N ARG A 71 3.36 13.33 4.83
CA ARG A 71 4.45 14.13 5.38
C ARG A 71 3.95 15.06 6.48
N GLU A 72 2.77 15.65 6.30
CA GLU A 72 2.19 16.58 7.26
C GLU A 72 1.69 15.89 8.52
N ASN A 73 1.08 14.71 8.39
CA ASN A 73 0.42 14.02 9.51
C ASN A 73 1.30 12.99 10.20
N ILE A 74 2.20 12.34 9.47
CA ILE A 74 3.09 11.31 10.02
C ILE A 74 4.50 11.86 10.18
N GLY A 75 4.95 12.66 9.21
CA GLY A 75 6.28 13.23 9.18
C GLY A 75 7.09 12.72 7.99
N ALA A 76 8.13 13.49 7.65
CA ALA A 76 9.01 13.14 6.54
C ALA A 76 9.74 11.81 6.77
N VAL A 77 9.84 11.38 8.03
CA VAL A 77 10.50 10.13 8.40
C VAL A 77 9.81 8.91 7.76
N ALA A 78 8.53 9.01 7.42
CA ALA A 78 7.81 7.92 6.78
C ALA A 78 8.40 7.58 5.40
N SER A 79 8.98 8.55 4.71
CA SER A 79 9.61 8.36 3.39
C SER A 79 8.65 7.78 2.36
N LEU A 80 7.36 8.11 2.46
CA LEU A 80 6.40 7.69 1.44
C LEU A 80 6.63 8.54 0.20
N LYS A 81 7.19 7.93 -0.84
CA LYS A 81 7.51 8.63 -2.08
C LYS A 81 6.75 8.09 -3.26
N ARG A 82 6.13 6.93 -3.10
CA ARG A 82 5.44 6.27 -4.21
C ARG A 82 4.06 5.81 -3.78
N VAL A 83 3.06 6.28 -4.52
CA VAL A 83 1.69 5.83 -4.41
C VAL A 83 1.23 5.49 -5.82
N ASP A 84 0.73 4.28 -6.01
CA ASP A 84 0.23 3.84 -7.30
C ASP A 84 -1.29 3.80 -7.28
N VAL A 85 -1.91 4.31 -8.35
CA VAL A 85 -3.36 4.20 -8.53
C VAL A 85 -3.62 2.89 -9.25
N VAL A 86 -4.44 2.03 -8.65
CA VAL A 86 -4.73 0.71 -9.18
C VAL A 86 -6.23 0.51 -9.32
N ALA A 87 -6.62 -0.43 -10.17
CA ALA A 87 -8.04 -0.69 -10.43
C ALA A 87 -8.71 -1.43 -9.27
N ALA A 88 -7.96 -2.28 -8.57
CA ALA A 88 -8.49 -3.07 -7.47
C ALA A 88 -7.35 -3.55 -6.58
N LEU A 89 -7.67 -3.90 -5.34
CA LEU A 89 -6.72 -4.48 -4.40
C LEU A 89 -7.08 -5.96 -4.20
N PRO A 90 -6.07 -6.84 -4.07
CA PRO A 90 -6.34 -8.26 -3.85
C PRO A 90 -6.91 -8.48 -2.45
N LYS A 91 -7.96 -9.27 -2.37
CA LYS A 91 -8.67 -9.50 -1.11
C LYS A 91 -9.02 -10.97 -0.94
N THR A 92 -9.21 -11.37 0.32
CA THR A 92 -9.84 -12.64 0.62
C THR A 92 -11.34 -12.51 0.38
N ARG A 93 -12.04 -13.63 0.38
CA ARG A 93 -13.50 -13.65 0.23
C ARG A 93 -14.22 -12.91 1.35
N SER A 94 -13.56 -12.76 2.50
CA SER A 94 -14.10 -11.96 3.61
C SER A 94 -13.80 -10.47 3.50
N GLY A 95 -13.10 -10.05 2.45
CA GLY A 95 -12.81 -8.65 2.19
C GLY A 95 -11.50 -8.14 2.79
N LYS A 96 -10.66 -9.01 3.32
CA LYS A 96 -9.37 -8.61 3.90
C LYS A 96 -8.33 -8.44 2.79
N ILE A 97 -7.66 -7.29 2.77
CA ILE A 97 -6.63 -7.01 1.77
C ILE A 97 -5.40 -7.88 2.03
N LEU A 98 -4.87 -8.47 0.97
CA LEU A 98 -3.74 -9.40 1.03
C LEU A 98 -2.40 -8.67 0.98
N ARG A 99 -2.12 -7.89 2.02
CA ARG A 99 -0.91 -7.05 2.07
C ARG A 99 0.38 -7.86 2.09
N LYS A 100 0.38 -8.98 2.80
CA LYS A 100 1.56 -9.86 2.86
C LYS A 100 1.90 -10.41 1.48
N THR A 101 0.89 -10.81 0.72
CA THR A 101 1.09 -11.30 -0.66
C THR A 101 1.65 -10.19 -1.54
N MET A 102 1.08 -8.98 -1.45
CA MET A 102 1.57 -7.83 -2.20
C MET A 102 3.03 -7.53 -1.87
N ARG A 103 3.38 -7.53 -0.59
CA ARG A 103 4.74 -7.26 -0.14
C ARG A 103 5.71 -8.31 -0.65
N GLY A 104 5.35 -9.59 -0.58
CA GLY A 104 6.20 -10.65 -1.07
C GLY A 104 6.50 -10.52 -2.56
N ILE A 105 5.49 -10.19 -3.36
CA ILE A 105 5.68 -9.98 -4.80
C ILE A 105 6.55 -8.75 -5.06
N ALA A 106 6.29 -7.66 -4.35
CA ALA A 106 7.08 -6.43 -4.51
C ALA A 106 8.55 -6.64 -4.17
N ASP A 107 8.84 -7.51 -3.20
CA ASP A 107 10.21 -7.83 -2.79
C ASP A 107 10.86 -8.90 -3.67
N GLY A 108 10.17 -9.34 -4.72
CA GLY A 108 10.72 -10.33 -5.64
C GLY A 108 10.68 -11.77 -5.13
N ARG A 109 9.89 -12.05 -4.08
CA ARG A 109 9.75 -13.40 -3.56
C ARG A 109 8.66 -14.15 -4.30
N ASP A 110 8.82 -15.47 -4.34
CA ASP A 110 7.80 -16.34 -4.92
C ASP A 110 6.73 -16.60 -3.84
N GLU A 111 5.73 -15.75 -3.82
CA GLU A 111 4.70 -15.77 -2.78
C GLU A 111 3.49 -16.57 -3.26
N PRO A 112 3.14 -17.66 -2.59
CA PRO A 112 1.96 -18.45 -2.99
C PRO A 112 0.68 -17.68 -2.71
N LEU A 113 -0.30 -17.84 -3.59
CA LEU A 113 -1.61 -17.23 -3.39
C LEU A 113 -2.41 -18.05 -2.36
N PRO A 114 -3.05 -17.40 -1.40
CA PRO A 114 -3.89 -18.12 -0.45
C PRO A 114 -5.14 -18.67 -1.13
N SER A 115 -5.60 -19.83 -0.65
CA SER A 115 -6.80 -20.44 -1.20
C SER A 115 -8.06 -19.61 -0.97
N THR A 116 -8.00 -18.68 -0.04
CA THR A 116 -9.12 -17.80 0.32
C THR A 116 -9.21 -16.56 -0.55
N ILE A 117 -8.33 -16.40 -1.53
CA ILE A 117 -8.35 -15.24 -2.41
C ILE A 117 -9.66 -15.15 -3.19
N GLU A 118 -10.25 -13.96 -3.23
CA GLU A 118 -11.51 -13.74 -3.92
C GLU A 118 -11.36 -13.82 -5.43
N ASP A 119 -10.32 -13.19 -5.96
CA ASP A 119 -10.08 -13.13 -7.40
C ASP A 119 -8.57 -13.07 -7.67
N ALA A 120 -8.02 -14.17 -8.12
CA ALA A 120 -6.60 -14.24 -8.45
C ALA A 120 -6.21 -13.32 -9.60
N GLY A 121 -7.16 -12.97 -10.46
CA GLY A 121 -6.90 -12.04 -11.57
C GLY A 121 -6.47 -10.66 -11.11
N VAL A 122 -6.89 -10.23 -9.91
CA VAL A 122 -6.44 -8.95 -9.34
C VAL A 122 -4.94 -8.97 -9.10
N ILE A 123 -4.41 -10.08 -8.57
CA ILE A 123 -2.97 -10.23 -8.36
C ILE A 123 -2.22 -10.19 -9.69
N ASP A 124 -2.72 -10.91 -10.70
CA ASP A 124 -2.07 -10.93 -12.01
C ASP A 124 -2.03 -9.52 -12.64
N ALA A 125 -3.12 -8.76 -12.52
CA ALA A 125 -3.18 -7.40 -13.02
C ALA A 125 -2.25 -6.46 -12.25
N LEU A 126 -2.07 -6.70 -10.96
CA LEU A 126 -1.28 -5.83 -10.08
C LEU A 126 0.21 -6.15 -10.12
N ARG A 127 0.57 -7.37 -10.50
CA ARG A 127 1.96 -7.85 -10.46
C ARG A 127 2.94 -6.94 -11.17
N PRO A 128 2.67 -6.44 -12.41
CA PRO A 128 3.63 -5.53 -13.06
C PRO A 128 3.89 -4.26 -12.26
N THR A 129 2.86 -3.73 -11.58
CA THR A 129 3.01 -2.56 -10.73
C THR A 129 3.84 -2.89 -9.49
N LEU A 130 3.60 -4.05 -8.88
CA LEU A 130 4.32 -4.45 -7.67
C LEU A 130 5.82 -4.64 -7.91
N VAL A 131 6.19 -5.17 -9.06
CA VAL A 131 7.60 -5.46 -9.35
C VAL A 131 8.34 -4.31 -10.00
N SER A 132 7.66 -3.24 -10.35
CA SER A 132 8.28 -2.10 -11.04
C SER A 132 9.09 -1.19 -10.13
#